data_5d9a75d5353b2c67cea51cf6ddb051d5
#
_entry.id   5d9a75d5353b2c67cea51cf6ddb051d5
#
_cell.length_a   1.000
_cell.length_b   1.000
_cell.length_c   1.000
_cell.angle_alpha   90.00
_cell.angle_beta   90.00
_cell.angle_gamma   90.00
#
_symmetry.space_group_name_H-M   'P 1'
#
loop_
_entity.id
_entity.type
_entity.pdbx_description
1 polymer ?
#
loop_
_entity_poly.entity_id
_entity_poly.type
_entity_poly.pdbx_seq_one_letter_code
_entity_poly.pdbx_strand_id
1 'polypeptide(L)'
;HFNLYGNPSPETLAREINNFQSIASRTRLGIPITISSDPIHEVPKGGGVASFSVDGFSKWPSQLGFAATNNADIVKKFAEIAKEEYLAVGIRTALHPMSDLATEPRWARNFGTFGSNALLSGEMTLAYMNGFQGDEINQESVLTMVKHFPGGGPQKDGLDAHLFSGKDQIYPGNNFDYHLIPFKKAVKNNLKVIMPYYGIPIDQTEENVAMAFNKYILSDLLREDIGFNGVICSDWGIITGRHWGVNELSIEERYKKSINAGIDQFGGEADTSYLIKLVRENKILETRIDNSVRRILINKFDLGLFDDPFVDENSVDKKVNTLRNINAGLDAQRKSLVLLENNGVLPLKKESKIYLDG
;
A
#
# COMPACT_ATOMS: atom_id res chain seq x y z
N HIS A 1 -4.88 -1.91 -14.62
CA HIS A 1 -4.92 -1.71 -13.17
C HIS A 1 -5.51 -0.33 -12.88
N PHE A 2 -6.48 -0.28 -11.98
CA PHE A 2 -7.09 0.97 -11.53
C PHE A 2 -7.11 1.02 -10.01
N ASN A 3 -6.95 2.21 -9.45
CA ASN A 3 -7.13 2.45 -8.04
C ASN A 3 -8.51 3.03 -7.77
N LEU A 4 -9.13 2.64 -6.66
CA LEU A 4 -10.40 3.20 -6.22
C LEU A 4 -10.23 4.67 -5.80
N TYR A 5 -11.13 5.51 -6.28
CA TYR A 5 -11.26 6.90 -5.88
C TYR A 5 -12.71 7.22 -5.49
N GLY A 6 -12.88 8.19 -4.60
CA GLY A 6 -14.19 8.60 -4.12
C GLY A 6 -14.76 7.70 -3.02
N ASN A 7 -16.06 7.83 -2.79
CA ASN A 7 -16.79 7.13 -1.71
C ASN A 7 -18.05 6.44 -2.25
N PRO A 8 -17.93 5.46 -3.18
CA PRO A 8 -19.08 4.69 -3.64
C PRO A 8 -19.56 3.72 -2.56
N SER A 9 -20.89 3.44 -2.51
CA SER A 9 -21.37 2.34 -1.67
C SER A 9 -20.79 1.00 -2.14
N PRO A 10 -20.68 -0.01 -1.24
CA PRO A 10 -20.17 -1.34 -1.61
C PRO A 10 -20.93 -1.98 -2.79
N GLU A 11 -22.25 -1.83 -2.87
CA GLU A 11 -23.09 -2.36 -3.94
C GLU A 11 -22.79 -1.63 -5.27
N THR A 12 -22.64 -0.30 -5.21
CA THR A 12 -22.28 0.50 -6.38
C THR A 12 -20.90 0.09 -6.88
N LEU A 13 -19.95 -0.10 -5.97
CA LEU A 13 -18.59 -0.50 -6.31
C LEU A 13 -18.55 -1.87 -6.99
N ALA A 14 -19.25 -2.87 -6.45
CA ALA A 14 -19.33 -4.21 -7.05
C ALA A 14 -19.88 -4.15 -8.47
N ARG A 15 -20.97 -3.42 -8.69
CA ARG A 15 -21.58 -3.24 -10.01
C ARG A 15 -20.64 -2.55 -11.00
N GLU A 16 -19.98 -1.47 -10.58
CA GLU A 16 -19.06 -0.73 -11.47
C GLU A 16 -17.83 -1.57 -11.82
N ILE A 17 -17.32 -2.35 -10.87
CA ILE A 17 -16.19 -3.26 -11.13
C ILE A 17 -16.61 -4.34 -12.11
N ASN A 18 -17.78 -4.95 -11.98
CA ASN A 18 -18.32 -5.90 -12.96
C ASN A 18 -18.47 -5.27 -14.35
N ASN A 19 -18.93 -4.01 -14.44
CA ASN A 19 -19.00 -3.27 -15.70
C ASN A 19 -17.61 -3.12 -16.34
N PHE A 20 -16.57 -2.77 -15.56
CA PHE A 20 -15.21 -2.67 -16.07
C PHE A 20 -14.67 -4.04 -16.54
N GLN A 21 -14.94 -5.12 -15.81
CA GLN A 21 -14.56 -6.47 -16.24
C GLN A 21 -15.27 -6.87 -17.53
N SER A 22 -16.56 -6.54 -17.68
CA SER A 22 -17.31 -6.75 -18.92
C SER A 22 -16.73 -5.98 -20.11
N ILE A 23 -16.23 -4.76 -19.89
CA ILE A 23 -15.53 -4.00 -20.94
C ILE A 23 -14.20 -4.67 -21.27
N ALA A 24 -13.42 -5.05 -20.26
CA ALA A 24 -12.12 -5.70 -20.45
C ALA A 24 -12.23 -7.02 -21.23
N SER A 25 -13.23 -7.84 -20.94
CA SER A 25 -13.45 -9.14 -21.63
C SER A 25 -13.72 -8.99 -23.13
N ARG A 26 -14.21 -7.84 -23.57
CA ARG A 26 -14.47 -7.53 -24.98
C ARG A 26 -13.29 -6.91 -25.72
N THR A 27 -12.20 -6.64 -25.03
CA THR A 27 -10.96 -6.16 -25.67
C THR A 27 -10.26 -7.30 -26.43
N ARG A 28 -9.33 -6.96 -27.33
CA ARG A 28 -8.61 -7.95 -28.16
C ARG A 28 -7.97 -9.10 -27.39
N LEU A 29 -7.46 -8.84 -26.20
CA LEU A 29 -6.76 -9.83 -25.37
C LEU A 29 -7.60 -10.32 -24.18
N GLY A 30 -8.72 -9.66 -23.86
CA GLY A 30 -9.58 -10.02 -22.74
C GLY A 30 -8.87 -10.01 -21.39
N ILE A 31 -7.82 -9.20 -21.22
CA ILE A 31 -7.06 -9.16 -19.96
C ILE A 31 -7.93 -8.54 -18.88
N PRO A 32 -8.23 -9.27 -17.78
CA PRO A 32 -9.05 -8.76 -16.70
C PRO A 32 -8.39 -7.58 -15.98
N ILE A 33 -9.20 -6.66 -15.47
CA ILE A 33 -8.72 -5.50 -14.72
C ILE A 33 -8.42 -5.91 -13.28
N THR A 34 -7.32 -5.42 -12.73
CA THR A 34 -7.06 -5.48 -11.28
C THR A 34 -7.47 -4.15 -10.66
N ILE A 35 -8.36 -4.20 -9.67
CA ILE A 35 -8.74 -3.04 -8.88
C ILE A 35 -7.96 -3.05 -7.57
N SER A 36 -7.39 -1.90 -7.21
CA SER A 36 -6.70 -1.67 -5.96
C SER A 36 -7.40 -0.59 -5.12
N SER A 37 -7.09 -0.57 -3.84
CA SER A 37 -7.58 0.46 -2.93
C SER A 37 -6.56 0.77 -1.84
N ASP A 38 -6.47 2.05 -1.47
CA ASP A 38 -5.90 2.45 -0.18
C ASP A 38 -6.76 1.91 0.97
N PRO A 39 -6.32 2.00 2.24
CA PRO A 39 -7.08 1.50 3.38
C PRO A 39 -8.47 2.16 3.48
N ILE A 40 -9.54 1.37 3.31
CA ILE A 40 -10.93 1.87 3.39
C ILE A 40 -11.62 1.52 4.71
N HIS A 41 -10.97 0.73 5.52
CA HIS A 41 -11.47 0.24 6.81
C HIS A 41 -11.09 1.15 7.99
N GLU A 42 -10.32 2.21 7.78
CA GLU A 42 -9.97 3.14 8.83
C GLU A 42 -11.11 4.12 9.13
N VAL A 43 -11.13 4.66 10.35
CA VAL A 43 -12.05 5.74 10.69
C VAL A 43 -11.63 6.99 9.90
N PRO A 44 -12.58 7.73 9.28
CA PRO A 44 -12.27 8.94 8.52
C PRO A 44 -11.47 9.93 9.38
N LYS A 45 -10.32 10.35 8.85
CA LYS A 45 -9.53 11.44 9.44
C LYS A 45 -9.68 12.66 8.56
N GLY A 46 -10.11 13.76 9.11
CA GLY A 46 -10.13 15.02 8.40
C GLY A 46 -8.72 15.44 7.96
N GLY A 47 -8.53 15.73 6.67
CA GLY A 47 -7.38 16.49 6.16
C GLY A 47 -6.09 15.75 5.88
N GLY A 48 -6.03 14.43 5.82
CA GLY A 48 -4.83 13.68 5.41
C GLY A 48 -4.71 13.50 3.91
N VAL A 49 -3.49 13.64 3.37
CA VAL A 49 -3.20 13.56 1.92
C VAL A 49 -3.43 12.14 1.34
N ALA A 50 -3.66 11.12 2.16
CA ALA A 50 -3.72 9.72 1.73
C ALA A 50 -4.74 8.87 2.50
N SER A 51 -5.77 9.44 3.11
CA SER A 51 -6.81 8.64 3.77
C SER A 51 -8.07 8.62 2.92
N PHE A 52 -8.24 7.56 2.18
CA PHE A 52 -9.51 7.26 1.53
C PHE A 52 -10.32 6.40 2.49
N SER A 53 -11.20 7.01 3.27
CA SER A 53 -12.24 6.28 3.98
C SER A 53 -13.43 6.11 3.07
N VAL A 54 -13.86 4.87 2.88
CA VAL A 54 -15.09 4.56 2.14
C VAL A 54 -16.16 4.12 3.15
N ASP A 55 -17.34 4.73 3.05
CA ASP A 55 -18.46 4.38 3.89
C ASP A 55 -19.00 2.97 3.52
N GLY A 56 -19.72 2.36 4.46
CA GLY A 56 -20.32 1.04 4.24
C GLY A 56 -19.37 -0.15 4.46
N PHE A 57 -18.09 0.06 4.79
CA PHE A 57 -17.18 -1.00 5.22
C PHE A 57 -17.00 -1.00 6.74
N SER A 58 -16.63 -2.15 7.31
CA SER A 58 -16.34 -2.26 8.74
C SER A 58 -15.18 -1.35 9.15
N LYS A 59 -15.20 -0.78 10.36
CA LYS A 59 -14.23 0.21 10.83
C LYS A 59 -13.33 -0.37 11.91
N TRP A 60 -12.03 -0.09 11.75
CA TRP A 60 -10.94 -0.67 12.52
C TRP A 60 -9.93 0.41 12.97
N PRO A 61 -9.05 0.08 13.93
CA PRO A 61 -7.94 0.99 14.26
C PRO A 61 -7.04 1.28 13.06
N SER A 62 -6.36 2.41 13.09
CA SER A 62 -5.19 2.64 12.21
C SER A 62 -4.07 1.63 12.52
N GLN A 63 -3.08 1.53 11.63
CA GLN A 63 -1.96 0.62 11.86
C GLN A 63 -1.23 0.89 13.19
N LEU A 64 -1.09 2.16 13.60
CA LEU A 64 -0.52 2.50 14.90
C LEU A 64 -1.38 1.99 16.06
N GLY A 65 -2.71 2.06 15.92
CA GLY A 65 -3.64 1.47 16.89
C GLY A 65 -3.52 -0.06 16.96
N PHE A 66 -3.32 -0.73 15.84
CA PHE A 66 -3.02 -2.17 15.83
C PHE A 66 -1.69 -2.47 16.54
N ALA A 67 -0.65 -1.70 16.26
CA ALA A 67 0.65 -1.87 16.95
C ALA A 67 0.52 -1.68 18.46
N ALA A 68 -0.32 -0.76 18.93
CA ALA A 68 -0.58 -0.54 20.35
C ALA A 68 -1.18 -1.77 21.05
N THR A 69 -1.86 -2.67 20.32
CA THR A 69 -2.35 -3.94 20.87
C THR A 69 -1.23 -4.93 21.17
N ASN A 70 -0.05 -4.77 20.57
CA ASN A 70 1.07 -5.72 20.59
C ASN A 70 0.64 -7.16 20.30
N ASN A 71 -0.34 -7.36 19.42
CA ASN A 71 -0.93 -8.67 19.11
C ASN A 71 -1.15 -8.85 17.60
N ALA A 72 -0.28 -9.63 16.97
CA ALA A 72 -0.32 -9.92 15.56
C ALA A 72 -1.59 -10.69 15.11
N ASP A 73 -2.21 -11.49 16.01
CA ASP A 73 -3.45 -12.21 15.68
C ASP A 73 -4.64 -11.26 15.45
N ILE A 74 -4.66 -10.12 16.14
CA ILE A 74 -5.68 -9.10 15.91
C ILE A 74 -5.52 -8.50 14.52
N VAL A 75 -4.27 -8.25 14.09
CA VAL A 75 -3.96 -7.74 12.75
C VAL A 75 -4.33 -8.76 11.68
N LYS A 76 -3.99 -10.04 11.87
CA LYS A 76 -4.35 -11.12 10.95
C LYS A 76 -5.88 -11.24 10.81
N LYS A 77 -6.60 -11.23 11.93
CA LYS A 77 -8.07 -11.29 11.94
C LYS A 77 -8.71 -10.10 11.22
N PHE A 78 -8.18 -8.90 11.43
CA PHE A 78 -8.58 -7.72 10.66
C PHE A 78 -8.41 -7.97 9.17
N ALA A 79 -7.21 -8.38 8.76
CA ALA A 79 -6.86 -8.57 7.36
C ALA A 79 -7.71 -9.66 6.69
N GLU A 80 -8.07 -10.73 7.42
CA GLU A 80 -8.98 -11.77 6.95
C GLU A 80 -10.40 -11.22 6.68
N ILE A 81 -10.93 -10.40 7.60
CA ILE A 81 -12.26 -9.77 7.44
C ILE A 81 -12.22 -8.72 6.32
N ALA A 82 -11.21 -7.88 6.29
CA ALA A 82 -11.05 -6.87 5.24
C ALA A 82 -10.89 -7.52 3.85
N LYS A 83 -10.21 -8.66 3.77
CA LYS A 83 -10.12 -9.48 2.55
C LYS A 83 -11.51 -9.96 2.10
N GLU A 84 -12.33 -10.51 3.00
CA GLU A 84 -13.70 -10.94 2.69
C GLU A 84 -14.53 -9.78 2.10
N GLU A 85 -14.42 -8.58 2.69
CA GLU A 85 -15.11 -7.39 2.22
C GLU A 85 -14.57 -6.89 0.87
N TYR A 86 -13.25 -6.92 0.64
CA TYR A 86 -12.63 -6.57 -0.63
C TYR A 86 -13.06 -7.51 -1.75
N LEU A 87 -13.02 -8.81 -1.50
CA LEU A 87 -13.45 -9.82 -2.48
C LEU A 87 -14.92 -9.67 -2.85
N ALA A 88 -15.78 -9.32 -1.88
CA ALA A 88 -17.20 -9.12 -2.13
C ALA A 88 -17.50 -8.01 -3.15
N VAL A 89 -16.62 -7.01 -3.24
CA VAL A 89 -16.79 -5.87 -4.17
C VAL A 89 -15.82 -5.91 -5.37
N GLY A 90 -14.91 -6.90 -5.44
CA GLY A 90 -13.99 -7.08 -6.57
C GLY A 90 -12.65 -6.34 -6.45
N ILE A 91 -12.27 -5.85 -5.26
CA ILE A 91 -10.92 -5.32 -5.00
C ILE A 91 -9.96 -6.50 -4.81
N ARG A 92 -8.87 -6.54 -5.59
CA ARG A 92 -7.93 -7.66 -5.61
C ARG A 92 -6.49 -7.30 -5.22
N THR A 93 -6.24 -6.01 -4.96
CA THR A 93 -4.95 -5.52 -4.46
C THR A 93 -5.17 -4.43 -3.41
N ALA A 94 -4.60 -4.63 -2.23
CA ALA A 94 -4.58 -3.66 -1.15
C ALA A 94 -3.30 -2.82 -1.24
N LEU A 95 -3.42 -1.48 -1.41
CA LEU A 95 -2.27 -0.55 -1.42
C LEU A 95 -1.76 -0.30 0.01
N HIS A 96 -1.65 -1.32 0.78
CA HIS A 96 -1.23 -1.34 2.18
C HIS A 96 -0.73 -2.75 2.55
N PRO A 97 -0.06 -2.96 3.71
CA PRO A 97 0.19 -2.00 4.79
C PRO A 97 1.36 -1.05 4.50
N MET A 98 1.43 0.04 5.31
CA MET A 98 2.63 0.85 5.44
C MET A 98 3.60 0.17 6.41
N SER A 99 4.76 -0.23 5.91
CA SER A 99 5.84 -0.81 6.72
C SER A 99 6.94 0.17 7.05
N ASP A 100 6.66 1.45 6.82
CA ASP A 100 7.49 2.57 7.24
C ASP A 100 7.65 2.58 8.76
N LEU A 101 8.82 3.02 9.24
CA LEU A 101 9.05 3.16 10.69
C LEU A 101 8.87 4.62 11.13
N ALA A 102 8.08 4.85 12.17
CA ALA A 102 7.83 6.17 12.74
C ALA A 102 9.07 6.71 13.50
N THR A 103 10.21 6.89 12.79
CA THR A 103 11.47 7.34 13.38
C THR A 103 11.57 8.87 13.47
N GLU A 104 10.75 9.60 12.71
CA GLU A 104 10.58 11.05 12.83
C GLU A 104 9.20 11.34 13.41
N PRO A 105 9.10 11.71 14.70
CA PRO A 105 7.81 11.86 15.39
C PRO A 105 6.93 13.00 14.85
N ARG A 106 7.51 13.98 14.16
CA ARG A 106 6.77 15.11 13.56
C ARG A 106 6.13 14.75 12.21
N TRP A 107 6.48 13.60 11.63
CA TRP A 107 5.92 13.18 10.35
C TRP A 107 4.42 12.88 10.48
N ALA A 108 3.61 13.56 9.69
CA ALA A 108 2.15 13.51 9.79
C ALA A 108 1.54 12.13 9.49
N ARG A 109 2.29 11.21 8.84
CA ARG A 109 1.80 9.86 8.47
C ARG A 109 2.14 8.77 9.49
N ASN A 110 2.71 9.10 10.64
CA ASN A 110 3.08 8.12 11.66
C ASN A 110 1.91 7.23 12.10
N PHE A 111 0.69 7.74 12.10
CA PHE A 111 -0.51 6.97 12.45
C PHE A 111 -0.79 5.79 11.51
N GLY A 112 -0.34 5.87 10.25
CA GLY A 112 -0.46 4.81 9.25
C GLY A 112 0.63 3.75 9.34
N THR A 113 1.56 3.82 10.29
CA THR A 113 2.66 2.88 10.50
C THR A 113 2.40 1.97 11.70
N PHE A 114 3.14 0.88 11.80
CA PHE A 114 3.19 0.06 13.04
C PHE A 114 4.18 0.58 14.07
N GLY A 115 4.50 1.88 14.07
CA GLY A 115 5.42 2.51 15.00
C GLY A 115 6.88 2.46 14.58
N SER A 116 7.79 2.72 15.53
CA SER A 116 9.23 2.85 15.26
C SER A 116 10.05 1.57 15.49
N ASN A 117 9.46 0.53 16.10
CA ASN A 117 10.15 -0.74 16.33
C ASN A 117 10.11 -1.61 15.07
N ALA A 118 11.26 -1.82 14.44
CA ALA A 118 11.36 -2.53 13.17
C ALA A 118 10.95 -4.02 13.25
N LEU A 119 11.22 -4.68 14.37
CA LEU A 119 10.84 -6.09 14.56
C LEU A 119 9.32 -6.22 14.71
N LEU A 120 8.71 -5.40 15.56
CA LEU A 120 7.26 -5.36 15.72
C LEU A 120 6.57 -4.99 14.39
N SER A 121 7.06 -3.95 13.71
CA SER A 121 6.52 -3.56 12.39
C SER A 121 6.59 -4.72 11.39
N GLY A 122 7.71 -5.46 11.37
CA GLY A 122 7.85 -6.62 10.51
C GLY A 122 6.89 -7.76 10.87
N GLU A 123 6.59 -7.99 12.16
CA GLU A 123 5.61 -9.00 12.61
C GLU A 123 4.19 -8.60 12.24
N MET A 124 3.81 -7.35 12.49
CA MET A 124 2.49 -6.83 12.13
C MET A 124 2.29 -6.81 10.61
N THR A 125 3.31 -6.40 9.83
CA THR A 125 3.29 -6.47 8.37
C THR A 125 3.04 -7.90 7.87
N LEU A 126 3.74 -8.89 8.44
CA LEU A 126 3.56 -10.28 8.05
C LEU A 126 2.16 -10.80 8.39
N ALA A 127 1.65 -10.51 9.58
CA ALA A 127 0.29 -10.89 9.98
C ALA A 127 -0.78 -10.27 9.04
N TYR A 128 -0.57 -9.02 8.66
CA TYR A 128 -1.40 -8.30 7.71
C TYR A 128 -1.40 -8.97 6.33
N MET A 129 -0.22 -9.26 5.80
CA MET A 129 -0.06 -9.96 4.53
C MET A 129 -0.74 -11.32 4.54
N ASN A 130 -0.48 -12.13 5.57
CA ASN A 130 -1.04 -13.49 5.69
C ASN A 130 -2.57 -13.48 5.77
N GLY A 131 -3.16 -12.49 6.42
CA GLY A 131 -4.61 -12.33 6.45
C GLY A 131 -5.22 -12.02 5.08
N PHE A 132 -4.61 -11.11 4.32
CA PHE A 132 -5.05 -10.74 2.97
C PHE A 132 -4.73 -11.79 1.91
N GLN A 133 -3.52 -12.35 1.92
CA GLN A 133 -3.06 -13.27 0.88
C GLN A 133 -3.44 -14.72 1.17
N GLY A 134 -3.57 -15.10 2.44
CA GLY A 134 -3.68 -16.50 2.86
C GLY A 134 -2.31 -17.19 2.88
N ASP A 135 -2.31 -18.48 3.12
CA ASP A 135 -1.10 -19.31 3.14
C ASP A 135 -0.54 -19.50 1.72
N GLU A 136 -1.43 -19.61 0.74
CA GLU A 136 -1.13 -19.65 -0.70
C GLU A 136 -2.02 -18.67 -1.45
N ILE A 137 -1.45 -18.02 -2.47
CA ILE A 137 -2.21 -17.08 -3.30
C ILE A 137 -3.10 -17.86 -4.26
N ASN A 138 -4.38 -17.54 -4.26
CA ASN A 138 -5.41 -18.18 -5.07
C ASN A 138 -6.59 -17.21 -5.31
N GLN A 139 -7.72 -17.72 -5.80
CA GLN A 139 -8.92 -16.94 -6.11
C GLN A 139 -9.53 -16.23 -4.89
N GLU A 140 -9.26 -16.71 -3.68
CA GLU A 140 -9.72 -16.11 -2.43
C GLU A 140 -8.71 -15.14 -1.81
N SER A 141 -7.66 -14.81 -2.54
CA SER A 141 -6.62 -13.91 -2.09
C SER A 141 -6.83 -12.47 -2.56
N VAL A 142 -6.38 -11.52 -1.75
CA VAL A 142 -6.14 -10.13 -2.13
C VAL A 142 -4.65 -9.86 -1.93
N LEU A 143 -3.96 -9.39 -2.96
CA LEU A 143 -2.54 -9.07 -2.84
C LEU A 143 -2.34 -7.84 -1.96
N THR A 144 -1.30 -7.85 -1.15
CA THR A 144 -0.82 -6.66 -0.45
C THR A 144 0.29 -5.97 -1.24
N MET A 145 0.24 -4.65 -1.31
CA MET A 145 1.30 -3.81 -1.82
C MET A 145 1.97 -3.13 -0.64
N VAL A 146 3.02 -3.77 -0.10
CA VAL A 146 3.74 -3.22 1.04
C VAL A 146 4.47 -1.95 0.65
N LYS A 147 4.32 -0.90 1.48
CA LYS A 147 4.81 0.44 1.20
C LYS A 147 5.40 1.11 2.44
N HIS A 148 6.28 2.09 2.28
CA HIS A 148 6.89 2.58 1.05
C HIS A 148 8.39 2.25 1.07
N PHE A 149 8.82 1.35 0.22
CA PHE A 149 10.20 0.85 0.20
C PHE A 149 11.21 1.98 -0.16
N PRO A 150 12.38 2.05 0.46
CA PRO A 150 12.93 1.24 1.57
C PRO A 150 12.58 1.75 2.98
N GLY A 151 11.59 2.62 3.10
CA GLY A 151 11.05 3.21 4.33
C GLY A 151 10.86 4.71 4.22
N GLY A 152 9.61 5.18 4.38
CA GLY A 152 9.23 6.60 4.28
C GLY A 152 9.37 7.39 5.59
N GLY A 153 9.70 6.73 6.71
CA GLY A 153 9.66 7.35 8.03
C GLY A 153 10.73 8.39 8.37
N PRO A 154 11.99 8.30 7.85
CA PRO A 154 13.06 9.22 8.25
C PRO A 154 13.01 10.55 7.49
N GLN A 155 11.86 11.23 7.56
CA GLN A 155 11.60 12.50 6.89
C GLN A 155 12.39 13.64 7.51
N LYS A 156 13.18 14.36 6.72
CA LYS A 156 13.89 15.54 7.18
C LYS A 156 12.89 16.58 7.69
N ASP A 157 13.09 17.03 8.93
CA ASP A 157 12.25 18.02 9.62
C ASP A 157 10.75 17.61 9.76
N GLY A 158 10.42 16.34 9.60
CA GLY A 158 9.05 15.82 9.63
C GLY A 158 8.21 16.18 8.40
N LEU A 159 8.81 16.77 7.37
CA LEU A 159 8.10 17.20 6.16
C LEU A 159 7.84 16.01 5.24
N ASP A 160 6.63 15.92 4.71
CA ASP A 160 6.21 14.77 3.89
C ASP A 160 6.66 14.88 2.44
N ALA A 161 7.16 13.78 1.86
CA ALA A 161 7.72 13.70 0.52
C ALA A 161 6.67 13.85 -0.61
N HIS A 162 5.38 13.96 -0.32
CA HIS A 162 4.39 14.40 -1.30
C HIS A 162 4.61 15.84 -1.76
N LEU A 163 5.30 16.64 -0.94
CA LEU A 163 5.64 18.02 -1.23
C LEU A 163 7.15 18.15 -1.52
N PHE A 164 7.51 19.08 -2.39
CA PHE A 164 8.92 19.35 -2.72
C PHE A 164 9.78 19.68 -1.49
N SER A 165 9.22 20.40 -0.52
CA SER A 165 9.89 20.73 0.74
C SER A 165 10.23 19.51 1.60
N GLY A 166 9.49 18.42 1.46
CA GLY A 166 9.69 17.17 2.21
C GLY A 166 10.39 16.06 1.41
N LYS A 167 11.00 16.38 0.27
CA LYS A 167 11.63 15.39 -0.60
C LYS A 167 12.81 14.64 0.02
N ASP A 168 13.48 15.22 1.02
CA ASP A 168 14.72 14.68 1.58
C ASP A 168 14.42 13.71 2.73
N GLN A 169 15.03 12.53 2.68
CA GLN A 169 15.09 11.58 3.80
C GLN A 169 16.52 11.48 4.32
N ILE A 170 16.65 11.55 5.65
CA ILE A 170 17.94 11.53 6.32
C ILE A 170 17.99 10.39 7.32
N TYR A 171 19.16 9.80 7.50
CA TYR A 171 19.35 8.61 8.33
C TYR A 171 20.38 8.88 9.46
N PRO A 172 20.00 9.64 10.52
CA PRO A 172 20.89 9.92 11.63
C PRO A 172 21.37 8.60 12.26
N GLY A 173 22.65 8.55 12.65
CA GLY A 173 23.24 7.35 13.24
C GLY A 173 23.46 6.20 12.24
N ASN A 174 23.43 6.48 10.95
CA ASN A 174 23.63 5.47 9.89
C ASN A 174 22.64 4.30 9.97
N ASN A 175 21.36 4.60 10.22
CA ASN A 175 20.32 3.60 10.50
C ASN A 175 19.48 3.19 9.28
N PHE A 176 19.95 3.39 8.07
CA PHE A 176 19.24 3.01 6.83
C PHE A 176 18.80 1.53 6.86
N ASP A 177 19.70 0.62 7.22
CA ASP A 177 19.41 -0.80 7.27
C ASP A 177 18.31 -1.19 8.27
N TYR A 178 18.12 -0.41 9.32
CA TYR A 178 17.04 -0.60 10.28
C TYR A 178 15.65 -0.49 9.63
N HIS A 179 15.51 0.44 8.69
CA HIS A 179 14.27 0.63 7.93
C HIS A 179 13.97 -0.52 6.96
N LEU A 180 14.98 -1.29 6.55
CA LEU A 180 14.80 -2.44 5.66
C LEU A 180 14.21 -3.68 6.34
N ILE A 181 14.27 -3.78 7.67
CA ILE A 181 13.90 -5.00 8.42
C ILE A 181 12.46 -5.45 8.10
N PRO A 182 11.41 -4.61 8.15
CA PRO A 182 10.05 -5.02 7.84
C PRO A 182 9.90 -5.51 6.40
N PHE A 183 10.55 -4.83 5.44
CA PHE A 183 10.49 -5.19 4.02
C PHE A 183 11.21 -6.51 3.73
N LYS A 184 12.40 -6.72 4.31
CA LYS A 184 13.13 -8.00 4.20
C LYS A 184 12.26 -9.16 4.73
N LYS A 185 11.56 -8.95 5.85
CA LYS A 185 10.63 -9.94 6.40
C LYS A 185 9.46 -10.21 5.45
N ALA A 186 8.86 -9.18 4.87
CA ALA A 186 7.77 -9.30 3.90
C ALA A 186 8.20 -10.06 2.64
N VAL A 187 9.35 -9.70 2.04
CA VAL A 187 9.88 -10.35 0.84
C VAL A 187 10.15 -11.83 1.09
N LYS A 188 10.78 -12.17 2.22
CA LYS A 188 11.04 -13.57 2.61
C LYS A 188 9.77 -14.41 2.73
N ASN A 189 8.61 -13.78 2.94
CA ASN A 189 7.31 -14.42 3.11
C ASN A 189 6.37 -14.18 1.91
N ASN A 190 6.90 -14.24 0.69
CA ASN A 190 6.14 -14.27 -0.56
C ASN A 190 5.35 -12.98 -0.88
N LEU A 191 5.92 -11.82 -0.54
CA LEU A 191 5.37 -10.54 -1.00
C LEU A 191 5.32 -10.48 -2.52
N LYS A 192 4.17 -10.10 -3.10
CA LYS A 192 3.96 -10.03 -4.56
C LYS A 192 4.06 -8.64 -5.15
N VAL A 193 3.77 -7.61 -4.37
CA VAL A 193 3.80 -6.23 -4.86
C VAL A 193 4.44 -5.32 -3.82
N ILE A 194 5.30 -4.42 -4.26
CA ILE A 194 5.96 -3.43 -3.41
C ILE A 194 5.90 -2.05 -4.07
N MET A 195 5.82 -1.01 -3.24
CA MET A 195 5.79 0.38 -3.71
C MET A 195 6.97 1.16 -3.12
N PRO A 196 7.87 1.71 -3.95
CA PRO A 196 8.90 2.67 -3.50
C PRO A 196 8.30 4.03 -3.19
N TYR A 197 8.91 4.75 -2.23
CA TYR A 197 8.45 6.07 -1.81
C TYR A 197 8.92 7.20 -2.73
N TYR A 198 8.39 8.40 -2.53
CA TYR A 198 8.78 9.62 -3.25
C TYR A 198 10.11 10.21 -2.81
N GLY A 199 10.55 9.92 -1.59
CA GLY A 199 11.68 10.58 -0.96
C GLY A 199 13.01 10.30 -1.65
N ILE A 200 13.97 11.21 -1.45
CA ILE A 200 15.36 11.07 -1.84
C ILE A 200 16.13 10.56 -0.62
N PRO A 201 16.69 9.34 -0.63
CA PRO A 201 17.50 8.83 0.47
C PRO A 201 18.89 9.51 0.42
N ILE A 202 18.99 10.68 1.05
CA ILE A 202 20.17 11.54 0.98
C ILE A 202 21.43 10.79 1.44
N ASP A 203 22.45 10.81 0.60
CA ASP A 203 23.78 10.23 0.82
C ASP A 203 23.77 8.71 1.15
N GLN A 204 22.70 8.00 0.80
CA GLN A 204 22.64 6.54 0.93
C GLN A 204 23.03 5.80 -0.36
N THR A 205 23.08 6.51 -1.49
CA THR A 205 23.37 5.96 -2.81
C THR A 205 24.22 6.94 -3.60
N GLU A 206 24.83 6.49 -4.70
CA GLU A 206 25.65 7.36 -5.56
C GLU A 206 24.85 8.55 -6.14
N GLU A 207 23.56 8.34 -6.41
CA GLU A 207 22.67 9.38 -6.94
C GLU A 207 21.64 9.80 -5.88
N ASN A 208 21.58 11.09 -5.56
CA ASN A 208 20.51 11.67 -4.74
C ASN A 208 19.26 11.93 -5.60
N VAL A 209 18.52 10.87 -5.92
CA VAL A 209 17.25 10.89 -6.65
C VAL A 209 16.17 10.14 -5.88
N ALA A 210 14.90 10.46 -6.15
CA ALA A 210 13.79 9.75 -5.53
C ALA A 210 13.86 8.23 -5.79
N MET A 211 13.39 7.45 -4.83
CA MET A 211 13.55 5.99 -4.79
C MET A 211 13.08 5.30 -6.06
N ALA A 212 12.00 5.80 -6.68
CA ALA A 212 11.48 5.25 -7.94
C ALA A 212 12.37 5.49 -9.18
N PHE A 213 13.40 6.34 -9.07
CA PHE A 213 14.39 6.60 -10.11
C PHE A 213 15.79 6.06 -9.77
N ASN A 214 15.91 5.44 -8.61
CA ASN A 214 17.18 5.01 -8.06
C ASN A 214 17.44 3.52 -8.36
N LYS A 215 18.38 3.25 -9.28
CA LYS A 215 18.72 1.89 -9.70
C LYS A 215 19.24 1.06 -8.54
N TYR A 216 20.11 1.62 -7.69
CA TYR A 216 20.63 0.90 -6.54
C TYR A 216 19.51 0.44 -5.62
N ILE A 217 18.55 1.31 -5.29
CA ILE A 217 17.42 0.97 -4.40
C ILE A 217 16.55 -0.15 -5.00
N LEU A 218 16.19 -0.07 -6.29
CA LEU A 218 15.20 -0.97 -6.87
C LEU A 218 15.80 -2.23 -7.50
N SER A 219 16.97 -2.13 -8.12
CA SER A 219 17.61 -3.28 -8.76
C SER A 219 18.62 -3.94 -7.83
N ASP A 220 19.63 -3.22 -7.42
CA ASP A 220 20.75 -3.82 -6.71
C ASP A 220 20.31 -4.27 -5.29
N LEU A 221 19.69 -3.39 -4.50
CA LEU A 221 19.24 -3.70 -3.15
C LEU A 221 17.96 -4.58 -3.13
N LEU A 222 16.88 -4.14 -3.81
CA LEU A 222 15.60 -4.84 -3.68
C LEU A 222 15.57 -6.16 -4.46
N ARG A 223 16.01 -6.14 -5.74
CA ARG A 223 15.96 -7.34 -6.58
C ARG A 223 17.08 -8.32 -6.25
N GLU A 224 18.34 -7.85 -6.21
CA GLU A 224 19.49 -8.72 -6.10
C GLU A 224 19.78 -9.10 -4.64
N ASP A 225 19.97 -8.14 -3.74
CA ASP A 225 20.35 -8.42 -2.35
C ASP A 225 19.21 -8.98 -1.51
N ILE A 226 18.01 -8.40 -1.61
CA ILE A 226 16.82 -8.83 -0.83
C ILE A 226 16.08 -9.97 -1.52
N GLY A 227 16.21 -10.13 -2.85
CA GLY A 227 15.65 -11.24 -3.63
C GLY A 227 14.17 -11.05 -4.00
N PHE A 228 13.68 -9.82 -4.12
CA PHE A 228 12.30 -9.56 -4.50
C PHE A 228 12.02 -9.82 -5.97
N ASN A 229 11.11 -10.74 -6.27
CA ASN A 229 10.75 -11.13 -7.66
C ASN A 229 9.35 -10.66 -8.11
N GLY A 230 8.58 -10.01 -7.24
CA GLY A 230 7.25 -9.50 -7.54
C GLY A 230 7.22 -8.20 -8.35
N VAL A 231 6.07 -7.55 -8.42
CA VAL A 231 5.84 -6.29 -9.13
C VAL A 231 6.32 -5.11 -8.28
N ILE A 232 7.14 -4.25 -8.87
CA ILE A 232 7.46 -2.92 -8.31
C ILE A 232 6.50 -1.91 -8.96
N CYS A 233 5.52 -1.45 -8.18
CA CYS A 233 4.59 -0.40 -8.58
C CYS A 233 5.05 0.94 -8.03
N SER A 234 5.25 1.94 -8.87
CA SER A 234 5.60 3.27 -8.38
C SER A 234 4.49 3.85 -7.51
N ASP A 235 4.84 4.74 -6.62
CA ASP A 235 3.85 5.62 -5.99
C ASP A 235 3.27 6.59 -7.05
N TRP A 236 2.19 7.33 -6.72
CA TRP A 236 1.35 8.03 -7.68
C TRP A 236 1.97 9.31 -8.22
N GLY A 237 2.02 9.44 -9.55
CA GLY A 237 2.43 10.68 -10.23
C GLY A 237 3.92 11.00 -10.11
N ILE A 238 4.81 9.98 -10.11
CA ILE A 238 6.27 10.19 -10.06
C ILE A 238 6.81 10.85 -11.32
N ILE A 239 6.17 10.65 -12.46
CA ILE A 239 6.63 11.20 -13.74
C ILE A 239 6.21 12.65 -13.90
N THR A 240 4.93 12.94 -13.64
CA THR A 240 4.32 14.23 -13.92
C THR A 240 4.35 15.20 -12.74
N GLY A 241 4.40 14.71 -11.50
CA GLY A 241 4.25 15.55 -10.30
C GLY A 241 5.40 15.46 -9.29
N ARG A 242 5.83 14.26 -8.91
CA ARG A 242 6.76 14.03 -7.77
C ARG A 242 8.08 13.44 -8.24
N HIS A 243 8.74 14.13 -9.15
CA HIS A 243 9.98 13.70 -9.83
C HIS A 243 11.23 14.26 -9.13
N TRP A 244 11.33 14.07 -7.82
CA TRP A 244 12.39 14.65 -7.01
C TRP A 244 13.78 14.13 -7.40
N GLY A 245 14.72 15.07 -7.57
CA GLY A 245 16.09 14.78 -7.98
C GLY A 245 16.29 14.52 -9.48
N VAL A 246 15.18 14.51 -10.28
CA VAL A 246 15.22 14.34 -11.74
C VAL A 246 14.42 15.46 -12.45
N ASN A 247 14.36 16.61 -11.84
CA ASN A 247 13.55 17.75 -12.31
C ASN A 247 13.97 18.23 -13.72
N GLU A 248 15.26 18.16 -14.04
CA GLU A 248 15.81 18.60 -15.33
C GLU A 248 15.56 17.62 -16.48
N LEU A 249 15.13 16.39 -16.15
CA LEU A 249 14.82 15.38 -17.16
C LEU A 249 13.45 15.65 -17.79
N SER A 250 13.34 15.43 -19.09
CA SER A 250 12.06 15.38 -19.79
C SER A 250 11.18 14.23 -19.29
N ILE A 251 9.88 14.28 -19.57
CA ILE A 251 8.94 13.20 -19.24
C ILE A 251 9.42 11.85 -19.80
N GLU A 252 9.88 11.83 -21.05
CA GLU A 252 10.41 10.64 -21.70
C GLU A 252 11.62 10.07 -20.96
N GLU A 253 12.55 10.92 -20.56
CA GLU A 253 13.75 10.52 -19.82
C GLU A 253 13.42 10.02 -18.40
N ARG A 254 12.42 10.60 -17.74
CA ARG A 254 11.94 10.12 -16.44
C ARG A 254 11.35 8.72 -16.56
N TYR A 255 10.50 8.44 -17.56
CA TYR A 255 10.01 7.09 -17.85
C TYR A 255 11.18 6.12 -18.08
N LYS A 256 12.12 6.49 -18.96
CA LYS A 256 13.30 5.67 -19.25
C LYS A 256 14.10 5.35 -17.98
N LYS A 257 14.40 6.40 -17.16
CA LYS A 257 15.19 6.23 -15.93
C LYS A 257 14.48 5.32 -14.92
N SER A 258 13.19 5.53 -14.67
CA SER A 258 12.42 4.72 -13.71
C SER A 258 12.26 3.26 -14.14
N ILE A 259 12.00 3.00 -15.43
CA ILE A 259 11.94 1.63 -15.98
C ILE A 259 13.29 0.93 -15.83
N ASN A 260 14.39 1.62 -16.18
CA ASN A 260 15.73 1.06 -16.06
C ASN A 260 16.17 0.91 -14.59
N ALA A 261 15.62 1.71 -13.67
CA ALA A 261 15.82 1.53 -12.25
C ALA A 261 15.10 0.28 -11.71
N GLY A 262 14.00 -0.16 -12.32
CA GLY A 262 13.31 -1.38 -11.90
C GLY A 262 11.78 -1.31 -11.83
N ILE A 263 11.15 -0.16 -12.06
CA ILE A 263 9.68 -0.01 -12.02
C ILE A 263 9.02 -0.90 -13.07
N ASP A 264 8.03 -1.68 -12.66
CA ASP A 264 7.24 -2.55 -13.52
C ASP A 264 5.87 -1.95 -13.87
N GLN A 265 5.30 -1.17 -12.96
CA GLN A 265 3.98 -0.56 -13.09
C GLN A 265 4.01 0.87 -12.56
N PHE A 266 3.34 1.79 -13.27
CA PHE A 266 3.25 3.20 -12.86
C PHE A 266 1.93 3.47 -12.15
N GLY A 267 2.00 4.08 -10.96
CA GLY A 267 0.85 4.61 -10.25
C GLY A 267 0.49 6.00 -10.75
N GLY A 268 -0.80 6.23 -11.04
CA GLY A 268 -1.32 7.56 -11.43
C GLY A 268 -0.88 8.12 -12.78
N GLU A 269 -0.18 7.33 -13.60
CA GLU A 269 0.25 7.72 -14.94
C GLU A 269 -0.51 6.90 -15.98
N ALA A 270 -1.20 7.56 -16.90
CA ALA A 270 -2.07 6.89 -17.88
C ALA A 270 -1.59 7.01 -19.34
N ASP A 271 -0.62 7.87 -19.63
CA ASP A 271 -0.12 8.06 -20.98
C ASP A 271 0.93 7.03 -21.37
N THR A 272 0.51 6.03 -22.15
CA THR A 272 1.38 4.96 -22.65
C THR A 272 2.20 5.35 -23.88
N SER A 273 1.96 6.51 -24.49
CA SER A 273 2.61 6.93 -25.73
C SER A 273 4.13 7.03 -25.58
N TYR A 274 4.60 7.52 -24.44
CA TYR A 274 6.03 7.60 -24.12
C TYR A 274 6.70 6.23 -24.06
N LEU A 275 6.05 5.23 -23.44
CA LEU A 275 6.58 3.86 -23.36
C LEU A 275 6.68 3.23 -24.73
N ILE A 276 5.63 3.36 -25.56
CA ILE A 276 5.59 2.85 -26.93
C ILE A 276 6.72 3.48 -27.75
N LYS A 277 6.90 4.80 -27.64
CA LYS A 277 7.96 5.53 -28.32
C LYS A 277 9.35 5.04 -27.91
N LEU A 278 9.60 4.92 -26.59
CA LEU A 278 10.89 4.48 -26.06
C LEU A 278 11.29 3.08 -26.55
N VAL A 279 10.32 2.16 -26.64
CA VAL A 279 10.57 0.81 -27.19
C VAL A 279 10.81 0.87 -28.70
N ARG A 280 9.99 1.58 -29.47
CA ARG A 280 10.14 1.71 -30.93
C ARG A 280 11.46 2.35 -31.34
N GLU A 281 11.98 3.25 -30.53
CA GLU A 281 13.26 3.93 -30.74
C GLU A 281 14.46 3.12 -30.17
N ASN A 282 14.24 1.90 -29.67
CA ASN A 282 15.24 1.06 -29.01
C ASN A 282 15.93 1.73 -27.81
N LYS A 283 15.29 2.71 -27.16
CA LYS A 283 15.78 3.36 -25.95
C LYS A 283 15.52 2.54 -24.67
N ILE A 284 14.53 1.66 -24.74
CA ILE A 284 14.23 0.58 -23.76
C ILE A 284 14.10 -0.71 -24.55
N LEU A 285 14.73 -1.77 -24.05
CA LEU A 285 14.62 -3.11 -24.67
C LEU A 285 13.21 -3.65 -24.44
N GLU A 286 12.59 -4.24 -25.48
CA GLU A 286 11.29 -4.88 -25.39
C GLU A 286 11.27 -5.99 -24.31
N THR A 287 12.35 -6.75 -24.17
CA THR A 287 12.53 -7.78 -23.14
C THR A 287 12.42 -7.21 -21.72
N ARG A 288 12.78 -5.93 -21.48
CA ARG A 288 12.58 -5.29 -20.19
C ARG A 288 11.10 -5.07 -19.90
N ILE A 289 10.32 -4.69 -20.91
CA ILE A 289 8.86 -4.56 -20.81
C ILE A 289 8.20 -5.91 -20.61
N ASP A 290 8.60 -6.93 -21.38
CA ASP A 290 8.11 -8.31 -21.25
C ASP A 290 8.27 -8.85 -19.83
N ASN A 291 9.40 -8.57 -19.17
CA ASN A 291 9.62 -8.98 -17.80
C ASN A 291 8.63 -8.32 -16.83
N SER A 292 8.30 -7.05 -17.03
CA SER A 292 7.30 -6.35 -16.23
C SER A 292 5.89 -6.90 -16.47
N VAL A 293 5.51 -7.07 -17.72
CA VAL A 293 4.22 -7.65 -18.13
C VAL A 293 4.06 -9.05 -17.56
N ARG A 294 5.10 -9.89 -17.65
CA ARG A 294 5.09 -11.24 -17.07
C ARG A 294 4.78 -11.22 -15.57
N ARG A 295 5.45 -10.39 -14.78
CA ARG A 295 5.18 -10.26 -13.34
C ARG A 295 3.74 -9.86 -13.04
N ILE A 296 3.23 -8.87 -13.78
CA ILE A 296 1.85 -8.39 -13.62
C ILE A 296 0.84 -9.48 -14.01
N LEU A 297 1.08 -10.22 -15.09
CA LEU A 297 0.19 -11.28 -15.54
C LEU A 297 0.20 -12.48 -14.60
N ILE A 298 1.36 -12.87 -14.05
CA ILE A 298 1.44 -13.93 -13.03
C ILE A 298 0.51 -13.61 -11.86
N ASN A 299 0.52 -12.40 -11.33
CA ASN A 299 -0.38 -12.00 -10.25
C ASN A 299 -1.87 -12.16 -10.64
N LYS A 300 -2.23 -11.87 -11.89
CA LYS A 300 -3.61 -12.03 -12.37
C LYS A 300 -4.01 -13.50 -12.51
N PHE A 301 -3.08 -14.35 -12.96
CA PHE A 301 -3.30 -15.81 -13.03
C PHE A 301 -3.39 -16.42 -11.63
N ASP A 302 -2.45 -16.09 -10.74
CA ASP A 302 -2.45 -16.58 -9.35
C ASP A 302 -3.76 -16.22 -8.62
N LEU A 303 -4.32 -15.03 -8.91
CA LEU A 303 -5.60 -14.59 -8.36
C LEU A 303 -6.83 -15.21 -9.07
N GLY A 304 -6.67 -16.00 -10.11
CA GLY A 304 -7.77 -16.59 -10.87
C GLY A 304 -8.61 -15.58 -11.66
N LEU A 305 -8.10 -14.37 -11.92
CA LEU A 305 -8.86 -13.32 -12.61
C LEU A 305 -9.18 -13.69 -14.07
N PHE A 306 -8.40 -14.55 -14.71
CA PHE A 306 -8.69 -15.04 -16.05
C PHE A 306 -9.77 -16.11 -16.08
N ASP A 307 -10.02 -16.78 -14.95
CA ASP A 307 -11.07 -17.80 -14.82
C ASP A 307 -12.41 -17.15 -14.51
N ASP A 308 -12.46 -16.30 -13.48
CA ASP A 308 -13.64 -15.51 -13.09
C ASP A 308 -13.25 -14.17 -12.45
N PRO A 309 -13.35 -13.05 -13.19
CA PRO A 309 -13.07 -11.72 -12.67
C PRO A 309 -14.29 -11.04 -12.04
N PHE A 310 -15.49 -11.65 -12.09
CA PHE A 310 -16.73 -11.04 -11.64
C PHE A 310 -17.04 -11.33 -10.17
N VAL A 311 -17.90 -10.52 -9.59
CA VAL A 311 -18.41 -10.71 -8.23
C VAL A 311 -19.95 -10.82 -8.24
N ASP A 312 -20.49 -11.54 -7.26
CA ASP A 312 -21.95 -11.62 -7.05
C ASP A 312 -22.46 -10.38 -6.31
N GLU A 313 -23.03 -9.44 -7.05
CA GLU A 313 -23.58 -8.18 -6.53
C GLU A 313 -24.67 -8.39 -5.47
N ASN A 314 -25.40 -9.54 -5.53
CA ASN A 314 -26.46 -9.86 -4.57
C ASN A 314 -25.93 -10.45 -3.24
N SER A 315 -24.64 -10.62 -3.11
CA SER A 315 -24.00 -11.14 -1.89
C SER A 315 -23.29 -10.06 -1.06
N VAL A 316 -23.21 -8.84 -1.56
CA VAL A 316 -22.44 -7.75 -0.95
C VAL A 316 -22.92 -7.44 0.46
N ASP A 317 -24.24 -7.26 0.66
CA ASP A 317 -24.89 -6.98 1.94
C ASP A 317 -24.70 -8.08 3.00
N LYS A 318 -24.41 -9.31 2.55
CA LYS A 318 -24.17 -10.46 3.43
C LYS A 318 -22.72 -10.61 3.88
N LYS A 319 -21.80 -9.93 3.21
CA LYS A 319 -20.35 -10.06 3.43
C LYS A 319 -19.72 -8.78 3.96
N VAL A 320 -20.20 -7.61 3.50
CA VAL A 320 -19.63 -6.32 3.84
C VAL A 320 -20.33 -5.71 5.04
N ASN A 321 -19.54 -5.18 5.99
CA ASN A 321 -20.02 -4.45 7.18
C ASN A 321 -21.06 -5.21 8.01
N THR A 322 -20.93 -6.52 8.10
CA THR A 322 -21.83 -7.36 8.90
C THR A 322 -21.68 -7.06 10.39
N LEU A 323 -22.68 -7.45 11.20
CA LEU A 323 -22.57 -7.32 12.67
C LEU A 323 -21.33 -8.04 13.23
N ARG A 324 -20.93 -9.18 12.64
CA ARG A 324 -19.68 -9.88 12.98
C ARG A 324 -18.48 -8.97 12.75
N ASN A 325 -18.41 -8.33 11.59
CA ASN A 325 -17.30 -7.47 11.18
C ASN A 325 -17.21 -6.21 12.05
N ILE A 326 -18.37 -5.56 12.28
CA ILE A 326 -18.49 -4.37 13.15
C ILE A 326 -18.02 -4.69 14.57
N ASN A 327 -18.51 -5.79 15.16
CA ASN A 327 -18.13 -6.18 16.53
C ASN A 327 -16.66 -6.52 16.66
N ALA A 328 -16.08 -7.17 15.64
CA ALA A 328 -14.65 -7.46 15.62
C ALA A 328 -13.81 -6.16 15.54
N GLY A 329 -14.23 -5.20 14.71
CA GLY A 329 -13.59 -3.88 14.62
C GLY A 329 -13.67 -3.10 15.93
N LEU A 330 -14.84 -3.09 16.59
CA LEU A 330 -15.03 -2.45 17.90
C LEU A 330 -14.15 -3.10 19.00
N ASP A 331 -14.01 -4.42 18.99
CA ASP A 331 -13.13 -5.12 19.93
C ASP A 331 -11.66 -4.72 19.71
N ALA A 332 -11.21 -4.66 18.46
CA ALA A 332 -9.86 -4.21 18.11
C ALA A 332 -9.64 -2.74 18.53
N GLN A 333 -10.60 -1.84 18.28
CA GLN A 333 -10.53 -0.44 18.70
C GLN A 333 -10.41 -0.31 20.23
N ARG A 334 -11.19 -1.06 20.99
CA ARG A 334 -11.09 -1.06 22.48
C ARG A 334 -9.71 -1.53 22.95
N LYS A 335 -9.17 -2.57 22.30
CA LYS A 335 -7.84 -3.11 22.64
C LYS A 335 -6.69 -2.21 22.23
N SER A 336 -6.90 -1.26 21.32
CA SER A 336 -5.89 -0.29 20.90
C SER A 336 -5.76 0.92 21.83
N LEU A 337 -6.68 1.06 22.81
CA LEU A 337 -6.62 2.14 23.79
C LEU A 337 -5.53 1.88 24.82
N VAL A 338 -4.64 2.83 25.02
CA VAL A 338 -3.53 2.75 25.99
C VAL A 338 -3.77 3.74 27.12
N LEU A 339 -3.90 3.22 28.34
CA LEU A 339 -3.99 4.03 29.55
C LEU A 339 -2.57 4.38 30.00
N LEU A 340 -2.12 5.60 29.71
CA LEU A 340 -0.78 6.07 30.06
C LEU A 340 -0.66 6.46 31.54
N GLU A 341 -1.70 7.08 32.11
CA GLU A 341 -1.73 7.52 33.50
C GLU A 341 -3.17 7.49 34.03
N ASN A 342 -3.36 7.12 35.29
CA ASN A 342 -4.65 7.20 35.98
C ASN A 342 -4.47 7.56 37.44
N ASN A 343 -4.75 8.79 37.80
CA ASN A 343 -4.68 9.31 39.17
C ASN A 343 -6.02 9.11 39.92
N GLY A 344 -6.67 7.97 39.74
CA GLY A 344 -7.91 7.59 40.43
C GLY A 344 -9.17 8.16 39.79
N VAL A 345 -9.10 8.72 38.58
CA VAL A 345 -10.29 9.21 37.84
C VAL A 345 -11.07 8.04 37.20
N LEU A 346 -10.36 7.02 36.76
CA LEU A 346 -10.97 5.81 36.18
C LEU A 346 -10.99 4.65 37.20
N PRO A 347 -12.06 3.83 37.23
CA PRO A 347 -13.27 3.93 36.41
C PRO A 347 -14.16 5.11 36.81
N LEU A 348 -14.80 5.74 35.84
CA LEU A 348 -15.73 6.82 36.10
C LEU A 348 -16.93 6.31 36.92
N LYS A 349 -17.41 7.16 37.85
CA LYS A 349 -18.65 6.88 38.58
C LYS A 349 -19.83 6.92 37.62
N LYS A 350 -20.87 6.08 37.87
CA LYS A 350 -22.15 6.23 37.17
C LYS A 350 -22.64 7.68 37.32
N GLU A 351 -23.26 8.21 36.28
CA GLU A 351 -23.78 9.58 36.22
C GLU A 351 -22.73 10.69 36.16
N SER A 352 -21.44 10.38 36.01
CA SER A 352 -20.43 11.41 35.74
C SER A 352 -20.78 12.13 34.44
N LYS A 353 -20.71 13.48 34.50
CA LYS A 353 -20.79 14.29 33.27
C LYS A 353 -19.44 14.23 32.58
N ILE A 354 -19.47 13.80 31.31
CA ILE A 354 -18.27 13.65 30.48
C ILE A 354 -18.33 14.69 29.38
N TYR A 355 -17.28 15.49 29.24
CA TYR A 355 -17.03 16.26 28.03
C TYR A 355 -16.14 15.43 27.11
N LEU A 356 -16.60 15.21 25.89
CA LEU A 356 -15.84 14.50 24.86
C LEU A 356 -15.45 15.50 23.77
N ASP A 357 -14.14 15.59 23.50
CA ASP A 357 -13.55 16.40 22.46
C ASP A 357 -12.56 15.54 21.67
N GLY A 358 -12.49 15.75 20.33
CA GLY A 358 -11.60 14.96 19.47
C GLY A 358 -11.72 15.27 17.99
#